data_5e0e26f1973661cdee580e89a84a084f
#
_entry.id   5e0e26f1973661cdee580e89a84a084f
#
_cell.length_a   1.000
_cell.length_b   1.000
_cell.length_c   1.000
_cell.angle_alpha   90.00
_cell.angle_beta   90.00
_cell.angle_gamma   90.00
#
_symmetry.space_group_name_H-M   'P 1'
#
loop_
_entity.id
_entity.type
_entity.pdbx_description
1 polymer ?
#
loop_
_entity_poly.entity_id
_entity_poly.type
_entity_poly.pdbx_seq_one_letter_code
_entity_poly.pdbx_strand_id
1 'polypeptide(L)'
;EYVARVMALMYAAIRVRFDILFAVAILSQKCQQPTKQNFDELDYLLRYINGSLDKAVILDTTSLDIHVWADASFMLHDDRKGQTGVAVTLGIDGPCVGPKSSKAKMLTTSSTEQEILAAFEATPLLRKTTQIMKAFGSTSVPVLHQDNQSAIDMAESGGGSSKHTK
;
A
#
# COMPACT_ATOMS: atom_id res chain seq x y z
N GLU A 1 10.83 18.12 -16.05
CA GLU A 1 9.97 18.86 -15.10
C GLU A 1 8.95 17.95 -14.43
N TYR A 2 8.13 17.19 -15.17
CA TYR A 2 7.12 16.27 -14.61
C TYR A 2 7.72 15.29 -13.60
N VAL A 3 8.76 14.54 -14.01
CA VAL A 3 9.44 13.54 -13.17
C VAL A 3 9.94 14.15 -11.85
N ALA A 4 10.57 15.31 -11.91
CA ALA A 4 11.09 15.97 -10.71
C ALA A 4 9.99 16.30 -9.70
N ARG A 5 8.84 16.82 -10.16
CA ARG A 5 7.68 17.11 -9.31
C ARG A 5 7.08 15.84 -8.73
N VAL A 6 6.86 14.79 -9.55
CA VAL A 6 6.33 13.51 -9.08
C VAL A 6 7.25 12.87 -8.05
N MET A 7 8.56 12.89 -8.26
CA MET A 7 9.52 12.32 -7.30
C MET A 7 9.59 13.11 -5.98
N ALA A 8 9.49 14.44 -6.03
CA ALA A 8 9.37 15.25 -4.81
C ALA A 8 8.10 14.92 -4.02
N LEU A 9 6.97 14.74 -4.71
CA LEU A 9 5.71 14.30 -4.08
C LEU A 9 5.80 12.88 -3.55
N MET A 10 6.47 11.97 -4.25
CA MET A 10 6.70 10.60 -3.77
C MET A 10 7.50 10.59 -2.46
N TYR A 11 8.53 11.46 -2.35
CA TYR A 11 9.29 11.58 -1.12
C TYR A 11 8.40 12.02 0.06
N ALA A 12 7.52 13.00 -0.14
CA ALA A 12 6.57 13.43 0.87
C ALA A 12 5.52 12.34 1.19
N ALA A 13 5.00 11.67 0.14
CA ALA A 13 3.96 10.65 0.25
C ALA A 13 4.38 9.46 1.12
N ILE A 14 5.60 8.96 0.97
CA ILE A 14 6.08 7.80 1.75
C ILE A 14 6.54 8.13 3.16
N ARG A 15 6.59 9.41 3.54
CA ARG A 15 7.10 9.85 4.85
C ARG A 15 6.04 10.48 5.74
N VAL A 16 5.24 11.38 5.21
CA VAL A 16 4.34 12.22 6.01
C VAL A 16 2.98 12.48 5.36
N ARG A 17 2.81 12.24 4.05
CA ARG A 17 1.58 12.52 3.32
C ARG A 17 1.04 11.22 2.68
N PHE A 18 0.72 10.25 3.51
CA PHE A 18 0.23 8.93 3.08
C PHE A 18 -1.08 9.01 2.29
N ASP A 19 -1.85 10.06 2.52
CA ASP A 19 -3.09 10.39 1.83
C ASP A 19 -2.94 10.59 0.31
N ILE A 20 -1.74 10.99 -0.16
CA ILE A 20 -1.46 11.17 -1.59
C ILE A 20 -0.70 10.00 -2.22
N LEU A 21 -0.33 8.98 -1.45
CA LEU A 21 0.58 7.93 -1.91
C LEU A 21 0.05 7.18 -3.14
N PHE A 22 -1.23 6.84 -3.15
CA PHE A 22 -1.85 6.18 -4.30
C PHE A 22 -1.80 7.05 -5.56
N ALA A 23 -2.21 8.32 -5.46
CA ALA A 23 -2.22 9.24 -6.60
C ALA A 23 -0.80 9.43 -7.18
N VAL A 24 0.19 9.61 -6.31
CA VAL A 24 1.59 9.75 -6.74
C VAL A 24 2.12 8.45 -7.37
N ALA A 25 1.74 7.29 -6.84
CA ALA A 25 2.11 6.00 -7.41
C ALA A 25 1.56 5.81 -8.84
N ILE A 26 0.33 6.26 -9.11
CA ILE A 26 -0.25 6.26 -10.46
C ILE A 26 0.50 7.22 -11.38
N LEU A 27 0.72 8.47 -10.95
CA LEU A 27 1.44 9.48 -11.75
C LEU A 27 2.87 9.05 -12.06
N SER A 28 3.55 8.36 -11.14
CA SER A 28 4.91 7.87 -11.33
C SER A 28 5.06 6.89 -12.50
N GLN A 29 4.01 6.15 -12.82
CA GLN A 29 4.01 5.21 -13.95
C GLN A 29 4.02 5.91 -15.32
N LYS A 30 3.66 7.18 -15.36
CA LYS A 30 3.60 8.00 -16.57
C LYS A 30 4.89 8.82 -16.79
N CYS A 31 5.90 8.65 -15.94
CA CYS A 31 7.15 9.42 -15.96
C CYS A 31 7.98 9.32 -17.25
N GLN A 32 7.85 8.22 -17.99
CA GLN A 32 8.61 8.04 -19.24
C GLN A 32 8.08 8.89 -20.39
N GLN A 33 6.77 9.00 -20.52
CA GLN A 33 6.10 9.76 -21.58
C GLN A 33 4.85 10.45 -21.04
N PRO A 34 4.98 11.50 -20.22
CA PRO A 34 3.85 12.20 -19.65
C PRO A 34 3.07 12.97 -20.72
N THR A 35 1.77 12.78 -20.74
CA THR A 35 0.84 13.53 -21.59
C THR A 35 0.40 14.83 -20.93
N LYS A 36 -0.26 15.73 -21.70
CA LYS A 36 -0.88 16.93 -21.12
C LYS A 36 -1.85 16.58 -19.99
N GLN A 37 -2.66 15.54 -20.17
CA GLN A 37 -3.59 15.07 -19.14
C GLN A 37 -2.86 14.71 -17.83
N ASN A 38 -1.68 14.07 -17.92
CA ASN A 38 -0.92 13.73 -16.71
C ASN A 38 -0.37 14.97 -15.99
N PHE A 39 -0.06 16.04 -16.72
CA PHE A 39 0.27 17.33 -16.09
C PHE A 39 -0.96 17.95 -15.41
N ASP A 40 -2.14 17.88 -16.02
CA ASP A 40 -3.38 18.39 -15.43
C ASP A 40 -3.73 17.62 -14.14
N GLU A 41 -3.55 16.29 -14.13
CA GLU A 41 -3.71 15.44 -12.95
C GLU A 41 -2.69 15.78 -11.84
N LEU A 42 -1.44 16.03 -12.21
CA LEU A 42 -0.40 16.47 -11.28
C LEU A 42 -0.72 17.84 -10.68
N ASP A 43 -1.19 18.79 -11.48
CA ASP A 43 -1.60 20.12 -11.01
C ASP A 43 -2.83 20.04 -10.08
N TYR A 44 -3.75 19.10 -10.35
CA TYR A 44 -4.87 18.83 -9.43
C TYR A 44 -4.37 18.34 -8.07
N LEU A 45 -3.42 17.40 -8.07
CA LEU A 45 -2.82 16.89 -6.83
C LEU A 45 -2.06 17.98 -6.08
N LEU A 46 -1.32 18.84 -6.77
CA LEU A 46 -0.63 19.98 -6.15
C LEU A 46 -1.60 20.96 -5.50
N ARG A 47 -2.77 21.23 -6.12
CA ARG A 47 -3.84 22.05 -5.52
C ARG A 47 -4.41 21.40 -4.25
N TYR A 48 -4.63 20.08 -4.26
CA TYR A 48 -5.06 19.34 -3.06
C TYR A 48 -4.05 19.50 -1.92
N ILE A 49 -2.75 19.34 -2.22
CA ILE A 49 -1.70 19.49 -1.22
C ILE A 49 -1.68 20.91 -0.67
N ASN A 50 -1.75 21.92 -1.55
CA ASN A 50 -1.75 23.33 -1.13
C ASN A 50 -2.96 23.67 -0.25
N GLY A 51 -4.11 23.05 -0.48
CA GLY A 51 -5.31 23.22 0.35
C GLY A 51 -5.32 22.38 1.64
N SER A 52 -4.26 21.60 1.89
CA SER A 52 -4.16 20.67 3.03
C SER A 52 -2.76 20.62 3.64
N LEU A 53 -2.09 21.79 3.73
CA LEU A 53 -0.70 21.88 4.25
C LEU A 53 -0.61 21.57 5.76
N ASP A 54 -1.70 21.72 6.47
CA ASP A 54 -1.84 21.45 7.90
C ASP A 54 -2.02 19.96 8.25
N LYS A 55 -2.25 19.11 7.23
CA LYS A 55 -2.36 17.67 7.47
C LYS A 55 -1.02 17.08 7.89
N ALA A 56 -1.04 16.39 9.01
CA ALA A 56 0.11 15.72 9.59
C ALA A 56 -0.21 14.28 9.98
N VAL A 57 0.80 13.43 10.01
CA VAL A 57 0.71 12.11 10.65
C VAL A 57 1.01 12.30 12.14
N ILE A 58 0.04 11.95 12.98
CA ILE A 58 0.21 11.96 14.42
C ILE A 58 0.72 10.59 14.84
N LEU A 59 1.92 10.54 15.40
CA LEU A 59 2.54 9.31 15.91
C LEU A 59 2.31 9.22 17.42
N ASP A 60 1.07 9.08 17.80
CA ASP A 60 0.68 8.82 19.20
C ASP A 60 0.17 7.39 19.29
N THR A 61 0.95 6.54 19.96
CA THR A 61 0.58 5.14 20.14
C THR A 61 0.75 4.70 21.60
N THR A 62 -0.26 4.01 22.10
CA THR A 62 -0.24 3.35 23.40
C THR A 62 0.06 1.85 23.28
N SER A 63 0.17 1.33 22.06
CA SER A 63 0.44 -0.08 21.78
C SER A 63 1.59 -0.23 20.77
N LEU A 64 2.39 -1.27 20.96
CA LEU A 64 3.38 -1.74 20.00
C LEU A 64 2.89 -2.97 19.21
N ASP A 65 1.59 -3.28 19.29
CA ASP A 65 0.99 -4.35 18.52
C ASP A 65 0.95 -3.98 17.04
N ILE A 66 1.37 -4.92 16.22
CA ILE A 66 1.54 -4.68 14.78
C ILE A 66 0.30 -5.18 14.05
N HIS A 67 -0.38 -4.27 13.39
CA HIS A 67 -1.47 -4.59 12.47
C HIS A 67 -1.06 -4.24 11.05
N VAL A 68 -1.28 -5.17 10.13
CA VAL A 68 -0.97 -5.01 8.71
C VAL A 68 -2.27 -5.13 7.93
N TRP A 69 -2.57 -4.11 7.16
CA TRP A 69 -3.74 -4.02 6.31
C TRP A 69 -3.28 -4.18 4.87
N ALA A 70 -3.79 -5.19 4.18
CA ALA A 70 -3.50 -5.42 2.77
C ALA A 70 -4.80 -5.43 1.99
N ASP A 71 -4.82 -4.66 0.90
CA ASP A 71 -5.97 -4.51 0.01
C ASP A 71 -5.48 -4.41 -1.44
N ALA A 72 -6.29 -4.81 -2.39
CA ALA A 72 -5.92 -4.81 -3.78
C ALA A 72 -7.06 -4.43 -4.72
N SER A 73 -6.75 -3.58 -5.69
CA SER A 73 -7.66 -3.32 -6.82
C SER A 73 -7.31 -4.23 -7.99
N PHE A 74 -8.28 -5.02 -8.45
CA PHE A 74 -8.12 -5.91 -9.58
C PHE A 74 -8.24 -5.14 -10.91
N MET A 75 -7.34 -5.43 -11.87
CA MET A 75 -7.36 -4.86 -13.25
C MET A 75 -7.42 -3.33 -13.33
N LEU A 76 -6.78 -2.61 -12.42
CA LEU A 76 -6.83 -1.15 -12.39
C LEU A 76 -6.07 -0.47 -13.54
N HIS A 77 -5.01 -1.09 -14.04
CA HIS A 77 -4.10 -0.49 -15.02
C HIS A 77 -4.42 -0.92 -16.46
N ASP A 78 -3.95 -0.13 -17.44
CA ASP A 78 -4.15 -0.38 -18.88
C ASP A 78 -3.65 -1.78 -19.32
N ASP A 79 -2.60 -2.30 -18.67
CA ASP A 79 -2.07 -3.64 -18.87
C ASP A 79 -2.79 -4.71 -18.03
N ARG A 80 -3.97 -4.39 -17.48
CA ARG A 80 -4.82 -5.24 -16.64
C ARG A 80 -4.19 -5.73 -15.34
N LYS A 81 -3.08 -5.14 -14.93
CA LYS A 81 -2.52 -5.41 -13.60
C LYS A 81 -3.30 -4.67 -12.53
N GLY A 82 -3.32 -5.25 -11.34
CA GLY A 82 -3.92 -4.63 -10.18
C GLY A 82 -3.00 -3.62 -9.50
N GLN A 83 -3.52 -3.01 -8.47
CA GLN A 83 -2.78 -2.14 -7.54
C GLN A 83 -2.84 -2.76 -6.15
N THR A 84 -1.70 -2.83 -5.47
CA THR A 84 -1.60 -3.30 -4.09
C THR A 84 -1.44 -2.12 -3.15
N GLY A 85 -2.29 -2.06 -2.14
CA GLY A 85 -2.20 -1.17 -0.99
C GLY A 85 -1.79 -1.94 0.25
N VAL A 86 -0.85 -1.42 1.03
CA VAL A 86 -0.47 -1.97 2.34
C VAL A 86 -0.33 -0.82 3.33
N ALA A 87 -0.89 -0.99 4.51
CA ALA A 87 -0.67 -0.10 5.63
C ALA A 87 -0.23 -0.92 6.85
N VAL A 88 0.73 -0.41 7.60
CA VAL A 88 1.12 -0.98 8.89
C VAL A 88 0.82 0.03 9.98
N THR A 89 0.07 -0.39 11.00
CA THR A 89 -0.26 0.45 12.16
C THR A 89 0.32 -0.14 13.45
N LEU A 90 0.57 0.71 14.42
CA LEU A 90 0.91 0.31 15.79
C LEU A 90 -0.33 0.45 16.67
N GLY A 91 -0.96 -0.70 16.97
CA GLY A 91 -2.32 -0.78 17.50
C GLY A 91 -3.35 -0.81 16.37
N ILE A 92 -4.53 -1.35 16.66
CA ILE A 92 -5.62 -1.52 15.67
C ILE A 92 -6.11 -0.16 15.13
N ASP A 93 -6.24 0.83 16.00
CA ASP A 93 -6.64 2.20 15.67
C ASP A 93 -5.44 3.17 15.73
N GLY A 94 -4.24 2.64 15.77
CA GLY A 94 -3.02 3.40 15.94
C GLY A 94 -2.48 4.03 14.67
N PRO A 95 -1.38 4.80 14.79
CA PRO A 95 -0.79 5.51 13.67
C PRO A 95 -0.25 4.56 12.60
N CYS A 96 -0.43 4.94 11.34
CA CYS A 96 0.22 4.28 10.23
C CYS A 96 1.73 4.63 10.22
N VAL A 97 2.56 3.59 10.26
CA VAL A 97 4.04 3.73 10.29
C VAL A 97 4.72 3.18 9.04
N GLY A 98 3.97 2.51 8.17
CA GLY A 98 4.52 1.90 6.97
C GLY A 98 3.47 1.77 5.86
N PRO A 99 3.24 2.82 5.06
CA PRO A 99 2.37 2.73 3.89
C PRO A 99 3.13 2.21 2.68
N LYS A 100 2.44 1.47 1.84
CA LYS A 100 2.90 1.08 0.51
C LYS A 100 1.72 1.17 -0.47
N SER A 101 1.96 1.70 -1.65
CA SER A 101 1.05 1.58 -2.78
C SER A 101 1.87 1.30 -4.03
N SER A 102 1.60 0.21 -4.70
CA SER A 102 2.37 -0.22 -5.87
C SER A 102 1.54 -1.01 -6.86
N LYS A 103 1.84 -0.83 -8.15
CA LYS A 103 1.31 -1.67 -9.20
C LYS A 103 1.74 -3.12 -8.99
N ALA A 104 0.81 -4.07 -9.16
CA ALA A 104 1.09 -5.49 -9.05
C ALA A 104 2.16 -5.93 -10.05
N LYS A 105 3.08 -6.77 -9.62
CA LYS A 105 4.16 -7.28 -10.47
C LYS A 105 3.66 -8.32 -11.47
N MET A 106 2.65 -9.09 -11.07
CA MET A 106 2.07 -10.16 -11.85
C MET A 106 0.66 -9.80 -12.32
N LEU A 107 0.25 -10.41 -13.42
CA LEU A 107 -1.14 -10.41 -13.84
C LEU A 107 -1.88 -11.52 -13.07
N THR A 108 -3.00 -11.18 -12.49
CA THR A 108 -3.88 -12.12 -11.77
C THR A 108 -5.15 -12.38 -12.58
N THR A 109 -5.76 -13.52 -12.36
CA THR A 109 -6.96 -13.96 -13.12
C THR A 109 -8.26 -13.71 -12.35
N SER A 110 -8.16 -13.39 -11.06
CA SER A 110 -9.31 -13.10 -10.20
C SER A 110 -8.96 -12.05 -9.14
N SER A 111 -9.99 -11.42 -8.56
CA SER A 111 -9.83 -10.51 -7.42
C SER A 111 -9.24 -11.23 -6.21
N THR A 112 -9.69 -12.45 -5.92
CA THR A 112 -9.14 -13.26 -4.82
C THR A 112 -7.64 -13.52 -4.98
N GLU A 113 -7.19 -13.85 -6.19
CA GLU A 113 -5.77 -14.04 -6.47
C GLU A 113 -4.97 -12.75 -6.28
N GLN A 114 -5.58 -11.59 -6.65
CA GLN A 114 -4.97 -10.28 -6.45
C GLN A 114 -4.85 -9.94 -4.96
N GLU A 115 -5.84 -10.31 -4.15
CA GLU A 115 -5.81 -10.11 -2.69
C GLU A 115 -4.74 -10.99 -2.01
N ILE A 116 -4.61 -12.25 -2.43
CA ILE A 116 -3.53 -13.13 -1.94
C ILE A 116 -2.16 -12.55 -2.31
N LEU A 117 -2.02 -12.02 -3.53
CA LEU A 117 -0.79 -11.36 -3.95
C LEU A 117 -0.48 -10.14 -3.08
N ALA A 118 -1.50 -9.34 -2.73
CA ALA A 118 -1.32 -8.19 -1.84
C ALA A 118 -0.85 -8.61 -0.44
N ALA A 119 -1.46 -9.65 0.13
CA ALA A 119 -1.05 -10.22 1.41
C ALA A 119 0.40 -10.73 1.36
N PHE A 120 0.79 -11.40 0.28
CA PHE A 120 2.16 -11.84 0.06
C PHE A 120 3.13 -10.65 -0.06
N GLU A 121 2.78 -9.62 -0.81
CA GLU A 121 3.58 -8.40 -0.98
C GLU A 121 3.69 -7.55 0.30
N ALA A 122 2.78 -7.72 1.27
CA ALA A 122 2.84 -7.10 2.59
C ALA A 122 3.90 -7.76 3.50
N THR A 123 4.25 -9.04 3.26
CA THR A 123 5.12 -9.84 4.14
C THR A 123 6.49 -9.20 4.41
N PRO A 124 7.23 -8.63 3.44
CA PRO A 124 8.52 -7.98 3.72
C PRO A 124 8.38 -6.78 4.66
N LEU A 125 7.33 -5.99 4.52
CA LEU A 125 7.07 -4.83 5.38
C LEU A 125 6.69 -5.29 6.80
N LEU A 126 5.84 -6.30 6.91
CA LEU A 126 5.47 -6.95 8.17
C LEU A 126 6.72 -7.44 8.91
N ARG A 127 7.59 -8.20 8.23
CA ARG A 127 8.84 -8.72 8.82
C ARG A 127 9.75 -7.60 9.32
N LYS A 128 9.95 -6.58 8.49
CA LYS A 128 10.79 -5.41 8.84
C LYS A 128 10.24 -4.70 10.08
N THR A 129 8.94 -4.39 10.10
CA THR A 129 8.32 -3.71 11.24
C THR A 129 8.39 -4.57 12.50
N THR A 130 8.13 -5.87 12.38
CA THR A 130 8.26 -6.81 13.51
C THR A 130 9.67 -6.82 14.10
N GLN A 131 10.71 -6.83 13.27
CA GLN A 131 12.09 -6.78 13.74
C GLN A 131 12.41 -5.47 14.48
N ILE A 132 11.93 -4.34 13.95
CA ILE A 132 12.10 -3.03 14.58
C ILE A 132 11.37 -3.00 15.93
N MET A 133 10.10 -3.41 15.96
CA MET A 133 9.31 -3.38 17.20
C MET A 133 9.85 -4.33 18.28
N LYS A 134 10.38 -5.49 17.90
CA LYS A 134 11.09 -6.37 18.83
C LYS A 134 12.30 -5.69 19.47
N ALA A 135 13.04 -4.87 18.74
CA ALA A 135 14.15 -4.09 19.30
C ALA A 135 13.68 -3.04 20.32
N PHE A 136 12.41 -2.59 20.23
CA PHE A 136 11.75 -1.74 21.22
C PHE A 136 11.03 -2.52 22.33
N GLY A 137 11.21 -3.85 22.40
CA GLY A 137 10.67 -4.70 23.47
C GLY A 137 9.27 -5.26 23.20
N SER A 138 8.72 -5.10 21.99
CA SER A 138 7.44 -5.72 21.64
C SER A 138 7.57 -7.25 21.58
N THR A 139 6.62 -7.95 22.21
CA THR A 139 6.44 -9.39 22.13
C THR A 139 5.22 -9.76 21.27
N SER A 140 4.58 -8.76 20.66
CA SER A 140 3.35 -8.92 19.88
C SER A 140 3.58 -9.80 18.65
N VAL A 141 2.59 -10.66 18.39
CA VAL A 141 2.47 -11.40 17.13
C VAL A 141 1.73 -10.48 16.14
N PRO A 142 2.31 -10.18 14.98
CA PRO A 142 1.66 -9.28 14.03
C PRO A 142 0.38 -9.91 13.45
N VAL A 143 -0.65 -9.09 13.26
CA VAL A 143 -1.93 -9.50 12.70
C VAL A 143 -2.04 -8.93 11.29
N LEU A 144 -2.32 -9.80 10.31
CA LEU A 144 -2.65 -9.40 8.94
C LEU A 144 -4.17 -9.31 8.79
N HIS A 145 -4.66 -8.16 8.38
CA HIS A 145 -6.06 -7.91 8.09
C HIS A 145 -6.30 -8.01 6.58
N GLN A 146 -7.30 -8.80 6.23
CA GLN A 146 -7.75 -9.03 4.85
C GLN A 146 -9.29 -9.07 4.86
N ASP A 147 -9.93 -8.40 3.92
CA ASP A 147 -11.39 -8.31 3.82
C ASP A 147 -12.01 -9.32 2.84
N ASN A 148 -11.20 -9.97 2.03
CA ASN A 148 -11.65 -10.99 1.10
C ASN A 148 -11.74 -12.37 1.76
N GLN A 149 -12.96 -12.81 2.09
CA GLN A 149 -13.19 -14.09 2.78
C GLN A 149 -12.59 -15.29 2.02
N SER A 150 -12.67 -15.30 0.69
CA SER A 150 -12.09 -16.37 -0.11
C SER A 150 -10.56 -16.44 0.00
N ALA A 151 -9.90 -15.28 0.12
CA ALA A 151 -8.45 -15.23 0.33
C ALA A 151 -8.08 -15.73 1.73
N ILE A 152 -8.89 -15.42 2.75
CA ILE A 152 -8.72 -15.91 4.12
C ILE A 152 -8.88 -17.42 4.16
N ASP A 153 -9.96 -17.96 3.59
CA ASP A 153 -10.24 -19.40 3.57
C ASP A 153 -9.12 -20.19 2.86
N MET A 154 -8.58 -19.63 1.77
CA MET A 154 -7.44 -20.23 1.06
C MET A 154 -6.16 -20.22 1.92
N ALA A 155 -5.90 -19.15 2.65
CA ALA A 155 -4.72 -19.05 3.52
C ALA A 155 -4.82 -20.03 4.69
N GLU A 156 -5.99 -20.17 5.31
CA GLU A 156 -6.25 -21.07 6.44
C GLU A 156 -6.24 -22.55 6.03
N SER A 157 -6.77 -22.89 4.85
CA SER A 157 -6.79 -24.27 4.35
C SER A 157 -5.44 -24.78 3.83
N GLY A 158 -4.43 -23.88 3.77
CA GLY A 158 -3.07 -24.26 3.32
C GLY A 158 -2.94 -24.55 1.83
N GLY A 159 -3.93 -24.24 1.03
CA GLY A 159 -3.87 -24.37 -0.42
C GLY A 159 -5.24 -24.34 -1.08
N GLY A 160 -5.41 -23.49 -2.05
CA GLY A 160 -6.61 -23.45 -2.86
C GLY A 160 -6.72 -24.65 -3.79
N SER A 161 -7.96 -25.07 -4.07
CA SER A 161 -8.27 -26.11 -5.05
C SER A 161 -8.09 -25.66 -6.51
N SER A 162 -7.54 -24.46 -6.75
CA SER A 162 -7.33 -23.95 -8.09
C SER A 162 -6.10 -24.60 -8.75
N LYS A 163 -6.21 -24.93 -10.03
CA LYS A 163 -5.13 -25.51 -10.84
C LYS A 163 -3.88 -24.63 -10.94
N HIS A 164 -3.94 -23.38 -10.48
CA HIS A 164 -2.88 -22.38 -10.60
C HIS A 164 -2.15 -22.07 -9.28
N THR A 165 -2.59 -22.65 -8.15
CA THR A 165 -2.00 -22.46 -6.82
C THR A 165 -1.22 -23.66 -6.29
N LYS A 166 -0.78 -24.55 -7.19
CA LYS A 166 0.12 -25.67 -6.84
C LYS A 166 1.57 -25.29 -7.02
#